data_e38dcf7a6d394ca48fe347c746b6c3a5
#
_entry.id   e38dcf7a6d394ca48fe347c746b6c3a5
#
_cell.length_a   1.000
_cell.length_b   1.000
_cell.length_c   1.000
_cell.angle_alpha   90.00
_cell.angle_beta   90.00
_cell.angle_gamma   90.00
#
_symmetry.space_group_name_H-M   'P 1'
#
loop_
_entity.id
_entity.type
_entity.pdbx_description
1 polymer ?
#
loop_
_entity_poly.entity_id
_entity_poly.type
_entity_poly.pdbx_seq_one_letter_code
_entity_poly.pdbx_strand_id
1 'polypeptide(L)'
;MPCSMSQQPNDGSGRAPVAIVRPTTSVTSGVAVTQKLVSAAVAFGNLLKGTYGPNGLDKMLYKTNGETAVTNDGAKIVAELLVKHPAAKAFVQLAESQENACGDGVTGCIIFASELMRESGVLLEKSLHPLVLVKGYQAAMEQTIAKWEENSHSVTLNDDLKLRSVALTAMTGTAIESVGEFLADLVVRAVQHVARQHDNQWVVDTESVRMAKKGTGSLSDTSLVKGIIFDKDLDLEKLPRKLTAGKVVVFSCPLEIEKTSYDAEIEISTTEQWSSFMAAEEEIIKHKAQQIIDSGAKLVFCAETVDKRIMHQLADSGICVLASIDKAGAEDVALATGALMIDHVDSIDEQTLGSFESMTVESFDSSEGLRDRLYLHVGDASGLTTIDVCGGGGTTSEEFVRGLYDALNSVAKAVESGIVSYGGGNQHITAALAVREYAESIAGRERLAI
;
A
#
# COMPACT_ATOMS: atom_id res chain seq x y z
N MET A 1 1.00 37.11 -29.85
CA MET A 1 1.73 37.42 -31.10
C MET A 1 2.97 36.54 -31.09
N PRO A 2 3.23 35.71 -32.14
CA PRO A 2 4.44 34.91 -32.17
C PRO A 2 5.63 35.82 -32.51
N CYS A 3 6.66 35.73 -31.69
CA CYS A 3 7.91 36.46 -31.86
C CYS A 3 8.64 35.91 -33.10
N SER A 4 8.87 36.79 -34.06
CA SER A 4 9.59 36.52 -35.31
C SER A 4 11.02 36.06 -35.03
N MET A 5 11.42 34.99 -35.74
CA MET A 5 12.79 34.53 -35.83
C MET A 5 13.69 35.69 -36.29
N SER A 6 14.65 36.09 -35.44
CA SER A 6 15.77 36.91 -35.91
C SER A 6 16.68 36.06 -36.79
N GLN A 7 16.80 36.46 -38.06
CA GLN A 7 17.79 35.95 -38.99
C GLN A 7 19.21 36.21 -38.42
N GLN A 8 19.95 35.15 -38.15
CA GLN A 8 21.38 35.26 -37.89
C GLN A 8 22.16 35.54 -39.17
N PRO A 9 23.18 36.35 -39.15
CA PRO A 9 24.00 36.65 -40.32
C PRO A 9 24.70 35.40 -40.84
N ASN A 10 24.62 35.19 -42.11
CA ASN A 10 25.26 34.09 -42.86
C ASN A 10 26.77 34.37 -42.93
N ASP A 11 27.56 33.67 -42.10
CA ASP A 11 29.03 33.68 -42.23
C ASP A 11 29.42 32.68 -43.30
N GLY A 12 29.84 33.09 -44.44
CA GLY A 12 30.11 32.37 -45.69
C GLY A 12 30.86 31.02 -45.62
N SER A 13 30.73 30.23 -44.56
CA SER A 13 31.39 28.94 -44.39
C SER A 13 30.51 27.73 -44.66
N GLY A 14 29.65 27.71 -45.61
CA GLY A 14 28.98 26.56 -46.23
C GLY A 14 28.64 25.30 -45.42
N ARG A 15 28.70 25.37 -44.09
CA ARG A 15 28.32 24.30 -43.16
C ARG A 15 26.91 24.60 -42.64
N ALA A 16 25.99 23.70 -42.87
CA ALA A 16 24.66 23.77 -42.25
C ALA A 16 24.81 23.88 -40.74
N PRO A 17 24.10 24.81 -40.06
CA PRO A 17 24.14 24.91 -38.64
C PRO A 17 23.72 23.58 -38.01
N VAL A 18 24.56 23.06 -37.14
CA VAL A 18 24.27 21.81 -36.40
C VAL A 18 23.08 22.11 -35.46
N ALA A 19 21.93 21.57 -35.79
CA ALA A 19 20.76 21.67 -34.91
C ALA A 19 20.97 20.79 -33.66
N ILE A 20 21.40 21.39 -32.55
CA ILE A 20 21.63 20.72 -31.27
C ILE A 20 20.30 20.32 -30.61
N VAL A 21 19.22 20.98 -30.95
CA VAL A 21 17.89 20.80 -30.33
C VAL A 21 16.86 20.49 -31.41
N ARG A 22 15.98 19.54 -31.15
CA ARG A 22 14.89 19.19 -32.09
C ARG A 22 13.98 20.39 -32.32
N PRO A 23 13.44 20.61 -33.54
CA PRO A 23 12.55 21.74 -33.88
C PRO A 23 11.30 21.84 -33.01
N THR A 24 10.86 20.71 -32.42
CA THR A 24 9.70 20.60 -31.54
C THR A 24 10.02 21.00 -30.06
N THR A 25 11.27 21.30 -29.74
CA THR A 25 11.69 21.63 -28.38
C THR A 25 11.43 23.12 -28.11
N SER A 26 10.57 23.40 -27.14
CA SER A 26 10.36 24.78 -26.65
C SER A 26 11.38 25.10 -25.58
N VAL A 27 12.15 26.16 -25.79
CA VAL A 27 13.11 26.68 -24.81
C VAL A 27 12.55 27.92 -24.14
N THR A 28 12.54 27.94 -22.82
CA THR A 28 12.19 29.12 -22.01
C THR A 28 13.40 29.53 -21.23
N SER A 29 13.72 30.84 -21.16
CA SER A 29 14.89 31.38 -20.47
C SER A 29 14.56 32.65 -19.68
N GLY A 30 15.44 33.00 -18.74
CA GLY A 30 15.30 34.21 -17.94
C GLY A 30 14.15 34.22 -16.95
N VAL A 31 13.60 35.38 -16.64
CA VAL A 31 12.52 35.59 -15.65
C VAL A 31 11.26 34.77 -15.99
N ALA A 32 10.98 34.54 -17.26
CA ALA A 32 9.85 33.74 -17.69
C ALA A 32 9.91 32.28 -17.20
N VAL A 33 11.09 31.72 -16.94
CA VAL A 33 11.24 30.38 -16.34
C VAL A 33 10.69 30.39 -14.91
N THR A 34 11.14 31.33 -14.09
CA THR A 34 10.74 31.46 -12.70
C THR A 34 9.23 31.66 -12.58
N GLN A 35 8.65 32.54 -13.40
CA GLN A 35 7.20 32.76 -13.39
C GLN A 35 6.42 31.49 -13.74
N LYS A 36 6.88 30.73 -14.73
CA LYS A 36 6.24 29.45 -15.10
C LYS A 36 6.35 28.40 -13.98
N LEU A 37 7.50 28.31 -13.31
CA LEU A 37 7.70 27.40 -12.19
C LEU A 37 6.78 27.73 -11.03
N VAL A 38 6.73 29.01 -10.61
CA VAL A 38 5.82 29.47 -9.56
C VAL A 38 4.36 29.24 -9.93
N SER A 39 3.96 29.62 -11.16
CA SER A 39 2.57 29.43 -11.61
C SER A 39 2.15 27.96 -11.61
N ALA A 40 3.05 27.06 -12.02
CA ALA A 40 2.77 25.62 -12.01
C ALA A 40 2.62 25.10 -10.55
N ALA A 41 3.50 25.51 -9.65
CA ALA A 41 3.44 25.16 -8.23
C ALA A 41 2.14 25.64 -7.57
N VAL A 42 1.78 26.90 -7.80
CA VAL A 42 0.54 27.50 -7.27
C VAL A 42 -0.71 26.80 -7.83
N ALA A 43 -0.69 26.42 -9.10
CA ALA A 43 -1.79 25.68 -9.70
C ALA A 43 -2.01 24.31 -9.01
N PHE A 44 -0.92 23.60 -8.66
CA PHE A 44 -1.00 22.34 -7.91
C PHE A 44 -1.59 22.54 -6.51
N GLY A 45 -1.10 23.52 -5.75
CA GLY A 45 -1.64 23.83 -4.43
C GLY A 45 -3.13 24.19 -4.49
N ASN A 46 -3.53 25.03 -5.44
CA ASN A 46 -4.92 25.44 -5.61
C ASN A 46 -5.83 24.26 -5.99
N LEU A 47 -5.29 23.26 -6.71
CA LEU A 47 -6.03 22.04 -7.04
C LEU A 47 -6.41 21.28 -5.76
N LEU A 48 -5.52 21.20 -4.77
CA LEU A 48 -5.71 20.40 -3.57
C LEU A 48 -6.32 21.16 -2.38
N LYS A 49 -6.30 22.50 -2.38
CA LYS A 49 -6.82 23.30 -1.24
C LYS A 49 -8.25 22.96 -0.83
N GLY A 50 -9.10 22.64 -1.79
CA GLY A 50 -10.51 22.35 -1.52
C GLY A 50 -10.75 20.97 -0.89
N THR A 51 -9.75 20.06 -0.90
CA THR A 51 -9.86 18.73 -0.29
C THR A 51 -9.21 18.65 1.09
N TYR A 52 -8.55 19.73 1.53
CA TYR A 52 -7.75 19.72 2.75
C TYR A 52 -8.56 20.08 4.00
N GLY A 53 -8.32 19.33 5.07
CA GLY A 53 -8.88 19.58 6.39
C GLY A 53 -10.24 18.89 6.63
N PRO A 54 -10.80 19.01 7.85
CA PRO A 54 -11.98 18.24 8.28
C PRO A 54 -13.27 18.58 7.50
N ASN A 55 -13.29 19.71 6.79
CA ASN A 55 -14.38 20.12 5.90
C ASN A 55 -13.97 20.02 4.42
N GLY A 56 -12.95 19.24 4.10
CA GLY A 56 -12.50 19.00 2.73
C GLY A 56 -13.61 18.37 1.88
N LEU A 57 -13.70 18.79 0.62
CA LEU A 57 -14.67 18.27 -0.34
C LEU A 57 -14.00 17.28 -1.27
N ASP A 58 -14.71 16.22 -1.60
CA ASP A 58 -14.24 15.25 -2.57
C ASP A 58 -14.11 15.85 -3.97
N LYS A 59 -13.17 15.33 -4.76
CA LYS A 59 -13.01 15.62 -6.17
C LYS A 59 -13.41 14.44 -7.01
N MET A 60 -14.13 14.72 -8.08
CA MET A 60 -14.43 13.72 -9.09
C MET A 60 -13.32 13.76 -10.15
N LEU A 61 -12.64 12.63 -10.31
CA LEU A 61 -11.63 12.40 -11.33
C LEU A 61 -12.25 11.60 -12.47
N TYR A 62 -12.13 12.12 -13.70
CA TYR A 62 -12.57 11.42 -14.89
C TYR A 62 -11.36 10.92 -15.66
N LYS A 63 -11.21 9.60 -15.73
CA LYS A 63 -10.08 8.94 -16.39
C LYS A 63 -10.31 8.84 -17.91
N THR A 64 -9.23 8.75 -18.65
CA THR A 64 -9.26 8.60 -20.12
C THR A 64 -9.90 7.30 -20.61
N ASN A 65 -9.94 6.27 -19.76
CA ASN A 65 -10.64 4.99 -20.01
C ASN A 65 -12.14 5.03 -19.72
N GLY A 66 -12.68 6.17 -19.27
CA GLY A 66 -14.09 6.35 -18.93
C GLY A 66 -14.44 6.03 -17.48
N GLU A 67 -13.50 5.55 -16.67
CA GLU A 67 -13.71 5.35 -15.25
C GLU A 67 -13.79 6.68 -14.51
N THR A 68 -14.59 6.70 -13.46
CA THR A 68 -14.75 7.85 -12.58
C THR A 68 -14.31 7.44 -11.16
N ALA A 69 -13.46 8.25 -10.55
CA ALA A 69 -13.09 8.11 -9.13
C ALA A 69 -13.52 9.38 -8.38
N VAL A 70 -14.06 9.21 -7.19
CA VAL A 70 -14.40 10.31 -6.28
C VAL A 70 -13.53 10.14 -5.04
N THR A 71 -12.72 11.14 -4.73
CA THR A 71 -11.78 11.07 -3.60
C THR A 71 -11.37 12.46 -3.12
N ASN A 72 -11.02 12.57 -1.85
CA ASN A 72 -10.35 13.74 -1.25
C ASN A 72 -8.85 13.51 -1.01
N ASP A 73 -8.37 12.29 -1.23
CA ASP A 73 -6.97 11.95 -1.05
C ASP A 73 -6.06 12.62 -2.08
N GLY A 74 -5.09 13.39 -1.58
CA GLY A 74 -4.13 14.13 -2.42
C GLY A 74 -3.18 13.24 -3.18
N ALA A 75 -2.76 12.10 -2.63
CA ALA A 75 -1.86 11.18 -3.30
C ALA A 75 -2.51 10.60 -4.56
N LYS A 76 -3.75 10.11 -4.43
CA LYS A 76 -4.53 9.59 -5.56
C LYS A 76 -4.83 10.66 -6.59
N ILE A 77 -5.22 11.88 -6.15
CA ILE A 77 -5.48 12.98 -7.08
C ILE A 77 -4.23 13.28 -7.90
N VAL A 78 -3.06 13.39 -7.25
CA VAL A 78 -1.80 13.74 -7.93
C VAL A 78 -1.32 12.61 -8.85
N ALA A 79 -1.45 11.36 -8.44
CA ALA A 79 -1.05 10.18 -9.22
C ALA A 79 -1.84 10.04 -10.54
N GLU A 80 -3.12 10.40 -10.54
CA GLU A 80 -3.98 10.34 -11.73
C GLU A 80 -3.80 11.55 -12.69
N LEU A 81 -3.02 12.57 -12.30
CA LEU A 81 -2.79 13.73 -13.14
C LEU A 81 -1.79 13.46 -14.25
N LEU A 82 -2.20 13.70 -15.48
CA LEU A 82 -1.32 13.63 -16.67
C LEU A 82 -0.46 14.89 -16.78
N VAL A 83 0.68 14.89 -16.11
CA VAL A 83 1.53 16.07 -15.97
C VAL A 83 2.66 16.08 -17.01
N LYS A 84 2.73 17.20 -17.78
CA LYS A 84 3.78 17.42 -18.79
C LYS A 84 4.86 18.41 -18.34
N HIS A 85 4.51 19.38 -17.49
CA HIS A 85 5.42 20.45 -17.09
C HIS A 85 6.47 19.95 -16.07
N PRO A 86 7.79 20.28 -16.25
CA PRO A 86 8.84 19.78 -15.34
C PRO A 86 8.62 20.15 -13.86
N ALA A 87 8.20 21.38 -13.56
CA ALA A 87 7.90 21.78 -12.19
C ALA A 87 6.77 20.95 -11.58
N ALA A 88 5.73 20.68 -12.36
CA ALA A 88 4.63 19.89 -11.91
C ALA A 88 5.05 18.40 -11.66
N LYS A 89 5.98 17.87 -12.44
CA LYS A 89 6.59 16.55 -12.15
C LYS A 89 7.34 16.52 -10.82
N ALA A 90 8.00 17.61 -10.43
CA ALA A 90 8.64 17.69 -9.12
C ALA A 90 7.62 17.61 -7.97
N PHE A 91 6.42 18.20 -8.14
CA PHE A 91 5.33 18.04 -7.16
C PHE A 91 4.75 16.63 -7.13
N VAL A 92 4.68 15.92 -8.26
CA VAL A 92 4.32 14.49 -8.27
C VAL A 92 5.35 13.66 -7.51
N GLN A 93 6.65 13.89 -7.75
CA GLN A 93 7.71 13.21 -7.00
C GLN A 93 7.69 13.53 -5.50
N LEU A 94 7.35 14.78 -5.13
CA LEU A 94 7.17 15.17 -3.73
C LEU A 94 6.00 14.41 -3.09
N ALA A 95 4.87 14.28 -3.81
CA ALA A 95 3.73 13.49 -3.36
C ALA A 95 4.09 12.02 -3.15
N GLU A 96 4.74 11.40 -4.13
CA GLU A 96 5.21 10.00 -4.05
C GLU A 96 6.21 9.80 -2.89
N SER A 97 7.13 10.74 -2.69
CA SER A 97 8.09 10.67 -1.59
C SER A 97 7.42 10.76 -0.22
N GLN A 98 6.43 11.64 -0.07
CA GLN A 98 5.65 11.78 1.18
C GLN A 98 4.82 10.53 1.45
N GLU A 99 4.14 10.01 0.42
CA GLU A 99 3.35 8.78 0.52
C GLU A 99 4.20 7.60 0.95
N ASN A 100 5.32 7.35 0.28
CA ASN A 100 6.23 6.25 0.59
C ASN A 100 6.88 6.38 1.98
N ALA A 101 7.13 7.61 2.44
CA ALA A 101 7.77 7.83 3.74
C ALA A 101 6.80 7.75 4.92
N CYS A 102 5.59 8.28 4.77
CA CYS A 102 4.64 8.48 5.86
C CYS A 102 3.29 7.78 5.65
N GLY A 103 2.91 7.49 4.40
CA GLY A 103 1.62 6.92 4.03
C GLY A 103 0.43 7.86 4.25
N ASP A 104 0.68 9.13 4.60
CA ASP A 104 -0.34 10.17 4.79
C ASP A 104 0.29 11.57 4.70
N GLY A 105 -0.56 12.62 4.69
CA GLY A 105 -0.14 14.02 4.74
C GLY A 105 0.25 14.62 3.39
N VAL A 106 0.06 13.91 2.27
CA VAL A 106 0.43 14.36 0.92
C VAL A 106 -0.25 15.68 0.56
N THR A 107 -1.55 15.82 0.82
CA THR A 107 -2.31 17.05 0.55
C THR A 107 -1.70 18.27 1.24
N GLY A 108 -1.40 18.15 2.53
CA GLY A 108 -0.77 19.21 3.33
C GLY A 108 0.63 19.56 2.82
N CYS A 109 1.43 18.55 2.52
CA CYS A 109 2.78 18.71 1.99
C CYS A 109 2.79 19.50 0.66
N ILE A 110 1.93 19.15 -0.28
CA ILE A 110 1.82 19.83 -1.59
C ILE A 110 1.34 21.27 -1.43
N ILE A 111 0.32 21.49 -0.59
CA ILE A 111 -0.19 22.86 -0.31
C ILE A 111 0.92 23.72 0.30
N PHE A 112 1.63 23.21 1.31
CA PHE A 112 2.71 23.93 1.97
C PHE A 112 3.84 24.28 0.99
N ALA A 113 4.30 23.30 0.19
CA ALA A 113 5.31 23.55 -0.84
C ALA A 113 4.86 24.60 -1.86
N SER A 114 3.58 24.57 -2.26
CA SER A 114 3.03 25.54 -3.21
C SER A 114 2.97 26.94 -2.65
N GLU A 115 2.67 27.11 -1.36
CA GLU A 115 2.67 28.38 -0.67
C GLU A 115 4.10 28.95 -0.54
N LEU A 116 5.08 28.12 -0.18
CA LEU A 116 6.50 28.52 -0.18
C LEU A 116 6.96 29.00 -1.57
N MET A 117 6.54 28.31 -2.62
CA MET A 117 6.85 28.71 -4.00
C MET A 117 6.15 30.02 -4.38
N ARG A 118 4.93 30.26 -3.92
CA ARG A 118 4.21 31.53 -4.15
C ARG A 118 4.95 32.69 -3.51
N GLU A 119 5.31 32.59 -2.25
CA GLU A 119 6.05 33.61 -1.53
C GLU A 119 7.46 33.84 -2.11
N SER A 120 8.11 32.74 -2.54
CA SER A 120 9.36 32.83 -3.31
C SER A 120 9.21 33.69 -4.56
N GLY A 121 8.10 33.51 -5.28
CA GLY A 121 7.80 34.32 -6.47
C GLY A 121 7.75 35.83 -6.17
N VAL A 122 7.08 36.21 -5.09
CA VAL A 122 6.99 37.61 -4.63
C VAL A 122 8.37 38.19 -4.27
N LEU A 123 9.23 37.39 -3.62
CA LEU A 123 10.58 37.85 -3.24
C LEU A 123 11.52 37.93 -4.46
N LEU A 124 11.40 37.04 -5.42
CA LEU A 124 12.16 37.07 -6.68
C LEU A 124 11.76 38.27 -7.54
N GLU A 125 10.48 38.67 -7.59
CA GLU A 125 10.03 39.90 -8.23
C GLU A 125 10.64 41.17 -7.58
N LYS A 126 10.88 41.11 -6.26
CA LYS A 126 11.62 42.16 -5.52
C LYS A 126 13.14 42.06 -5.68
N SER A 127 13.61 41.29 -6.67
CA SER A 127 15.04 41.13 -6.98
C SER A 127 15.87 40.51 -5.85
N LEU A 128 15.27 39.63 -5.03
CA LEU A 128 16.04 38.80 -4.14
C LEU A 128 16.67 37.68 -4.94
N HIS A 129 17.96 37.40 -4.68
CA HIS A 129 18.66 36.38 -5.42
C HIS A 129 18.21 34.93 -5.01
N PRO A 130 17.99 34.00 -5.94
CA PRO A 130 17.51 32.65 -5.61
C PRO A 130 18.35 31.92 -4.56
N LEU A 131 19.69 32.10 -4.57
CA LEU A 131 20.57 31.47 -3.57
C LEU A 131 20.33 32.01 -2.15
N VAL A 132 19.88 33.26 -2.01
CA VAL A 132 19.52 33.82 -0.70
C VAL A 132 18.22 33.19 -0.19
N LEU A 133 17.25 32.95 -1.10
CA LEU A 133 16.02 32.21 -0.77
C LEU A 133 16.33 30.80 -0.27
N VAL A 134 17.15 30.05 -1.01
CA VAL A 134 17.52 28.67 -0.63
C VAL A 134 18.17 28.65 0.76
N LYS A 135 19.13 29.55 1.03
CA LYS A 135 19.76 29.64 2.36
C LYS A 135 18.79 30.03 3.47
N GLY A 136 17.89 30.99 3.21
CA GLY A 136 16.88 31.39 4.17
C GLY A 136 15.93 30.26 4.49
N TYR A 137 15.44 29.53 3.49
CA TYR A 137 14.56 28.38 3.69
C TYR A 137 15.25 27.24 4.42
N GLN A 138 16.53 27.00 4.16
CA GLN A 138 17.30 25.99 4.89
C GLN A 138 17.43 26.35 6.38
N ALA A 139 17.77 27.60 6.69
CA ALA A 139 17.83 28.08 8.07
C ALA A 139 16.46 28.04 8.77
N ALA A 140 15.38 28.42 8.07
CA ALA A 140 14.02 28.32 8.58
C ALA A 140 13.60 26.87 8.85
N MET A 141 13.98 25.93 7.98
CA MET A 141 13.72 24.49 8.16
C MET A 141 14.40 23.97 9.44
N GLU A 142 15.66 24.30 9.69
CA GLU A 142 16.39 23.88 10.89
C GLU A 142 15.69 24.37 12.17
N GLN A 143 15.26 25.64 12.19
CA GLN A 143 14.52 26.22 13.31
C GLN A 143 13.13 25.57 13.48
N THR A 144 12.46 25.26 12.37
CA THR A 144 11.16 24.58 12.37
C THR A 144 11.27 23.19 12.98
N ILE A 145 12.24 22.39 12.54
CA ILE A 145 12.46 21.03 13.05
C ILE A 145 12.75 21.06 14.54
N ALA A 146 13.70 21.91 14.99
CA ALA A 146 14.03 22.05 16.40
C ALA A 146 12.80 22.44 17.25
N LYS A 147 11.94 23.33 16.74
CA LYS A 147 10.71 23.73 17.44
C LYS A 147 9.66 22.62 17.46
N TRP A 148 9.54 21.84 16.42
CA TRP A 148 8.64 20.69 16.38
C TRP A 148 9.08 19.61 17.37
N GLU A 149 10.37 19.30 17.45
CA GLU A 149 10.93 18.37 18.44
C GLU A 149 10.65 18.84 19.88
N GLU A 150 10.87 20.13 20.16
CA GLU A 150 10.57 20.72 21.50
C GLU A 150 9.09 20.59 21.89
N ASN A 151 8.17 20.72 20.93
CA ASN A 151 6.73 20.68 21.16
C ASN A 151 6.13 19.26 20.99
N SER A 152 6.94 18.26 20.77
CA SER A 152 6.47 16.88 20.62
C SER A 152 6.26 16.22 21.98
N HIS A 153 5.39 15.21 21.99
CA HIS A 153 5.08 14.38 23.17
C HIS A 153 5.48 12.94 22.89
N SER A 154 6.12 12.31 23.85
CA SER A 154 6.47 10.89 23.74
C SER A 154 5.22 10.01 23.64
N VAL A 155 5.29 8.98 22.82
CA VAL A 155 4.29 7.93 22.70
C VAL A 155 4.97 6.58 22.66
N THR A 156 4.34 5.58 23.26
CA THR A 156 4.80 4.20 23.26
C THR A 156 3.75 3.28 22.62
N LEU A 157 4.14 2.08 22.25
CA LEU A 157 3.24 1.07 21.66
C LEU A 157 2.01 0.78 22.54
N ASN A 158 2.10 0.97 23.85
CA ASN A 158 1.04 0.69 24.82
C ASN A 158 0.21 1.94 25.20
N ASP A 159 0.46 3.08 24.56
CA ASP A 159 -0.28 4.32 24.80
C ASP A 159 -1.57 4.37 23.97
N ASP A 160 -2.51 3.44 24.21
CA ASP A 160 -3.74 3.27 23.42
C ASP A 160 -4.48 4.58 23.20
N LEU A 161 -4.60 5.45 24.21
CA LEU A 161 -5.33 6.71 24.09
C LEU A 161 -4.69 7.65 23.06
N LYS A 162 -3.36 7.79 23.05
CA LYS A 162 -2.67 8.64 22.10
C LYS A 162 -2.72 8.04 20.70
N LEU A 163 -2.46 6.72 20.57
CA LEU A 163 -2.50 6.04 19.28
C LEU A 163 -3.90 6.06 18.65
N ARG A 164 -4.95 5.88 19.46
CA ARG A 164 -6.35 6.06 18.98
C ARG A 164 -6.61 7.48 18.51
N SER A 165 -6.11 8.50 19.22
CA SER A 165 -6.25 9.89 18.80
C SER A 165 -5.54 10.17 17.47
N VAL A 166 -4.38 9.53 17.22
CA VAL A 166 -3.67 9.61 15.93
C VAL A 166 -4.52 8.99 14.83
N ALA A 167 -5.03 7.76 15.04
CA ALA A 167 -5.89 7.08 14.08
C ALA A 167 -7.15 7.89 13.76
N LEU A 168 -7.84 8.42 14.79
CA LEU A 168 -9.03 9.26 14.62
C LEU A 168 -8.73 10.52 13.80
N THR A 169 -7.58 11.14 14.03
CA THR A 169 -7.17 12.32 13.27
C THR A 169 -7.00 12.02 11.78
N ALA A 170 -6.37 10.89 11.45
CA ALA A 170 -6.20 10.46 10.07
C ALA A 170 -7.53 10.10 9.38
N MET A 171 -8.51 9.58 10.14
CA MET A 171 -9.84 9.24 9.62
C MET A 171 -10.81 10.43 9.55
N THR A 172 -10.47 11.57 10.16
CA THR A 172 -11.35 12.76 10.18
C THR A 172 -11.50 13.36 8.78
N GLY A 173 -12.74 13.62 8.37
CA GLY A 173 -13.05 14.11 7.02
C GLY A 173 -13.10 13.02 5.94
N THR A 174 -12.95 11.77 6.31
CA THR A 174 -13.08 10.62 5.40
C THR A 174 -14.43 9.93 5.51
N ALA A 175 -14.73 9.03 4.58
CA ALA A 175 -15.99 8.29 4.55
C ALA A 175 -16.21 7.37 5.78
N ILE A 176 -15.16 7.08 6.55
CA ILE A 176 -15.20 6.19 7.73
C ILE A 176 -15.30 6.94 9.07
N GLU A 177 -15.33 8.27 9.07
CA GLU A 177 -15.35 9.10 10.28
C GLU A 177 -16.50 8.74 11.24
N SER A 178 -17.68 8.40 10.70
CA SER A 178 -18.88 8.08 11.50
C SER A 178 -18.70 6.89 12.45
N VAL A 179 -17.79 5.98 12.16
CA VAL A 179 -17.45 4.79 12.97
C VAL A 179 -15.98 4.83 13.42
N GLY A 180 -15.36 5.99 13.33
CA GLY A 180 -13.93 6.19 13.54
C GLY A 180 -13.42 5.67 14.88
N GLU A 181 -14.15 5.84 15.98
CA GLU A 181 -13.73 5.35 17.31
C GLU A 181 -13.54 3.83 17.35
N PHE A 182 -14.46 3.09 16.75
CA PHE A 182 -14.37 1.66 16.65
C PHE A 182 -13.23 1.21 15.73
N LEU A 183 -13.11 1.84 14.56
CA LEU A 183 -12.06 1.51 13.60
C LEU A 183 -10.66 1.90 14.12
N ALA A 184 -10.54 3.00 14.87
CA ALA A 184 -9.28 3.39 15.51
C ALA A 184 -8.77 2.32 16.49
N ASP A 185 -9.67 1.71 17.26
CA ASP A 185 -9.32 0.60 18.13
C ASP A 185 -8.81 -0.62 17.34
N LEU A 186 -9.44 -0.97 16.23
CA LEU A 186 -9.00 -2.07 15.37
C LEU A 186 -7.62 -1.78 14.77
N VAL A 187 -7.39 -0.57 14.27
CA VAL A 187 -6.10 -0.15 13.69
C VAL A 187 -4.98 -0.20 14.74
N VAL A 188 -5.21 0.33 15.94
CA VAL A 188 -4.21 0.30 17.02
C VAL A 188 -3.86 -1.15 17.37
N ARG A 189 -4.86 -2.02 17.51
CA ARG A 189 -4.64 -3.45 17.79
C ARG A 189 -3.92 -4.16 16.65
N ALA A 190 -4.19 -3.80 15.40
CA ALA A 190 -3.48 -4.35 14.25
C ALA A 190 -1.99 -3.96 14.28
N VAL A 191 -1.69 -2.67 14.53
CA VAL A 191 -0.31 -2.19 14.66
C VAL A 191 0.41 -2.86 15.82
N GLN A 192 -0.24 -2.96 17.00
CA GLN A 192 0.33 -3.63 18.16
C GLN A 192 0.66 -5.10 17.91
N HIS A 193 -0.13 -5.77 17.06
CA HIS A 193 0.09 -7.18 16.72
C HIS A 193 1.30 -7.36 15.80
N VAL A 194 1.50 -6.49 14.80
CA VAL A 194 2.59 -6.62 13.81
C VAL A 194 3.88 -5.90 14.23
N ALA A 195 3.83 -4.99 15.21
CA ALA A 195 5.00 -4.27 15.68
C ALA A 195 6.06 -5.23 16.25
N ARG A 196 7.30 -5.03 15.83
CA ARG A 196 8.48 -5.80 16.29
C ARG A 196 9.54 -4.85 16.82
N GLN A 197 10.25 -5.26 17.85
CA GLN A 197 11.36 -4.49 18.40
C GLN A 197 12.66 -4.97 17.76
N HIS A 198 13.37 -4.05 17.10
CA HIS A 198 14.69 -4.28 16.52
C HIS A 198 15.65 -3.20 17.04
N ASP A 199 16.80 -3.57 17.59
CA ASP A 199 17.82 -2.65 18.11
C ASP A 199 17.27 -1.54 19.03
N ASN A 200 16.32 -1.90 19.89
CA ASN A 200 15.64 -0.98 20.82
C ASN A 200 14.72 0.06 20.16
N GLN A 201 14.45 -0.06 18.86
CA GLN A 201 13.48 0.73 18.12
C GLN A 201 12.30 -0.14 17.70
N TRP A 202 11.11 0.43 17.68
CA TRP A 202 9.95 -0.23 17.11
C TRP A 202 9.97 -0.09 15.59
N VAL A 203 9.73 -1.20 14.92
CA VAL A 203 9.54 -1.29 13.47
C VAL A 203 8.14 -1.88 13.24
N VAL A 204 7.36 -1.23 12.43
CA VAL A 204 6.00 -1.66 12.09
C VAL A 204 5.92 -1.93 10.59
N ASP A 205 5.87 -3.19 10.25
CA ASP A 205 5.64 -3.58 8.86
C ASP A 205 4.15 -3.49 8.55
N THR A 206 3.72 -2.37 7.98
CA THR A 206 2.32 -2.13 7.60
C THR A 206 1.85 -3.05 6.48
N GLU A 207 2.76 -3.64 5.69
CA GLU A 207 2.43 -4.65 4.69
C GLU A 207 1.98 -5.99 5.32
N SER A 208 2.37 -6.25 6.57
CA SER A 208 1.88 -7.39 7.34
C SER A 208 0.46 -7.20 7.87
N VAL A 209 -0.18 -6.05 7.64
CA VAL A 209 -1.60 -5.82 7.90
C VAL A 209 -2.37 -5.83 6.58
N ARG A 210 -3.03 -6.93 6.29
CA ARG A 210 -3.85 -7.07 5.09
C ARG A 210 -5.24 -6.50 5.30
N MET A 211 -5.89 -6.06 4.23
CA MET A 211 -7.27 -5.60 4.24
C MET A 211 -8.10 -6.41 3.24
N ALA A 212 -9.07 -7.16 3.76
CA ALA A 212 -10.02 -7.92 2.97
C ALA A 212 -11.34 -7.14 2.84
N LYS A 213 -11.86 -7.01 1.62
CA LYS A 213 -13.12 -6.29 1.34
C LYS A 213 -14.29 -7.27 1.29
N LYS A 214 -15.29 -7.10 2.14
CA LYS A 214 -16.47 -7.99 2.10
C LYS A 214 -17.58 -7.48 1.18
N GLY A 215 -17.66 -6.18 0.91
CA GLY A 215 -18.68 -5.58 0.03
C GLY A 215 -20.11 -5.68 0.54
N THR A 216 -20.35 -6.34 1.66
CA THR A 216 -21.66 -6.54 2.31
C THR A 216 -21.57 -6.24 3.80
N GLY A 217 -22.70 -6.06 4.46
CA GLY A 217 -22.76 -5.70 5.87
C GLY A 217 -22.59 -4.21 6.13
N SER A 218 -22.30 -3.85 7.37
CA SER A 218 -22.04 -2.48 7.84
C SER A 218 -20.57 -2.30 8.21
N LEU A 219 -20.08 -1.07 8.16
CA LEU A 219 -18.73 -0.74 8.67
C LEU A 219 -18.53 -1.16 10.14
N SER A 220 -19.61 -1.20 10.93
CA SER A 220 -19.58 -1.69 12.32
C SER A 220 -19.32 -3.19 12.44
N ASP A 221 -19.46 -3.94 11.35
CA ASP A 221 -19.20 -5.39 11.31
C ASP A 221 -17.75 -5.69 10.94
N THR A 222 -16.95 -4.66 10.66
CA THR A 222 -15.51 -4.76 10.39
C THR A 222 -14.82 -5.43 11.57
N SER A 223 -13.93 -6.38 11.30
CA SER A 223 -13.28 -7.16 12.35
C SER A 223 -11.80 -7.36 12.09
N LEU A 224 -11.05 -7.65 13.17
CA LEU A 224 -9.63 -7.95 13.10
C LEU A 224 -9.43 -9.46 13.23
N VAL A 225 -8.79 -10.06 12.23
CA VAL A 225 -8.44 -11.48 12.19
C VAL A 225 -6.93 -11.63 12.34
N LYS A 226 -6.48 -12.27 13.43
CA LYS A 226 -5.06 -12.62 13.61
C LYS A 226 -4.74 -13.82 12.72
N GLY A 227 -4.40 -13.56 11.49
CA GLY A 227 -4.24 -14.53 10.42
C GLY A 227 -4.67 -13.94 9.08
N ILE A 228 -5.17 -14.79 8.19
CA ILE A 228 -5.47 -14.41 6.80
C ILE A 228 -6.89 -14.77 6.39
N ILE A 229 -7.41 -14.00 5.45
CA ILE A 229 -8.73 -14.20 4.83
C ILE A 229 -8.54 -14.44 3.34
N PHE A 230 -9.23 -15.46 2.80
CA PHE A 230 -9.29 -15.73 1.37
C PHE A 230 -10.73 -15.69 0.85
N ASP A 231 -10.96 -14.93 -0.22
CA ASP A 231 -12.20 -14.94 -0.99
C ASP A 231 -12.05 -15.98 -2.10
N LYS A 232 -12.34 -17.22 -1.77
CA LYS A 232 -12.21 -18.33 -2.71
C LYS A 232 -13.21 -19.43 -2.40
N ASP A 233 -13.93 -19.83 -3.44
CA ASP A 233 -14.86 -20.97 -3.38
C ASP A 233 -14.08 -22.27 -3.19
N LEU A 234 -14.62 -23.17 -2.38
CA LEU A 234 -14.07 -24.51 -2.22
C LEU A 234 -14.31 -25.32 -3.49
N ASP A 235 -13.25 -25.95 -4.02
CA ASP A 235 -13.30 -26.72 -5.26
C ASP A 235 -14.17 -28.00 -5.16
N LEU A 236 -14.41 -28.51 -3.94
CA LEU A 236 -15.25 -29.67 -3.65
C LEU A 236 -16.16 -29.38 -2.44
N GLU A 237 -17.44 -29.67 -2.57
CA GLU A 237 -18.43 -29.57 -1.46
C GLU A 237 -18.06 -30.46 -0.25
N LYS A 238 -17.29 -31.52 -0.47
CA LYS A 238 -16.88 -32.50 0.56
C LYS A 238 -15.77 -31.97 1.46
N LEU A 239 -15.07 -30.90 1.07
CA LEU A 239 -14.00 -30.32 1.86
C LEU A 239 -14.52 -29.81 3.21
N PRO A 240 -13.78 -29.99 4.30
CA PRO A 240 -14.18 -29.50 5.62
C PRO A 240 -14.31 -27.97 5.63
N ARG A 241 -15.48 -27.47 6.05
CA ARG A 241 -15.72 -26.01 6.19
C ARG A 241 -15.32 -25.45 7.56
N LYS A 242 -15.01 -26.32 8.51
CA LYS A 242 -14.49 -25.95 9.84
C LYS A 242 -13.41 -26.93 10.28
N LEU A 243 -12.28 -26.38 10.67
CA LEU A 243 -11.20 -27.13 11.28
C LEU A 243 -10.79 -26.48 12.60
N THR A 244 -10.53 -27.32 13.58
CA THR A 244 -9.85 -26.93 14.82
C THR A 244 -8.35 -26.96 14.60
N ALA A 245 -7.59 -26.43 15.56
CA ALA A 245 -6.14 -26.35 15.54
C ALA A 245 -5.44 -27.52 14.86
N GLY A 246 -4.45 -27.23 14.06
CA GLY A 246 -3.70 -28.23 13.30
C GLY A 246 -2.47 -27.67 12.61
N LYS A 247 -1.84 -28.54 11.82
CA LYS A 247 -0.70 -28.18 10.99
C LYS A 247 -1.18 -27.78 9.59
N VAL A 248 -0.43 -26.88 8.95
CA VAL A 248 -0.66 -26.45 7.57
C VAL A 248 0.59 -26.66 6.75
N VAL A 249 0.40 -27.03 5.49
CA VAL A 249 1.47 -27.13 4.49
C VAL A 249 1.16 -26.22 3.31
N VAL A 250 2.20 -25.61 2.75
CA VAL A 250 2.10 -24.64 1.64
C VAL A 250 2.98 -25.10 0.49
N PHE A 251 2.35 -25.36 -0.66
CA PHE A 251 3.04 -25.79 -1.88
C PHE A 251 3.14 -24.64 -2.89
N SER A 252 4.34 -24.48 -3.46
CA SER A 252 4.58 -23.61 -4.62
C SER A 252 4.48 -24.35 -5.95
N CYS A 253 4.46 -25.68 -5.92
CA CYS A 253 4.40 -26.56 -7.09
C CYS A 253 2.99 -27.13 -7.30
N PRO A 254 2.65 -27.55 -8.54
CA PRO A 254 1.41 -28.23 -8.80
C PRO A 254 1.39 -29.64 -8.15
N LEU A 255 0.26 -29.99 -7.55
CA LEU A 255 0.01 -31.31 -7.00
C LEU A 255 -0.73 -32.16 -8.04
N GLU A 256 -0.04 -32.44 -9.14
CA GLU A 256 -0.53 -33.27 -10.24
C GLU A 256 0.60 -34.17 -10.77
N ILE A 257 0.31 -34.98 -11.78
CA ILE A 257 1.34 -35.78 -12.46
C ILE A 257 2.19 -34.81 -13.29
N GLU A 258 3.48 -34.79 -13.04
CA GLU A 258 4.42 -33.94 -13.77
C GLU A 258 4.46 -34.33 -15.24
N LYS A 259 4.24 -33.37 -16.12
CA LYS A 259 4.45 -33.55 -17.55
C LYS A 259 5.94 -33.60 -17.82
N THR A 260 6.33 -34.49 -18.71
CA THR A 260 7.73 -34.58 -19.15
C THR A 260 8.15 -33.24 -19.78
N SER A 261 9.36 -32.80 -19.49
CA SER A 261 9.94 -31.57 -20.09
C SER A 261 10.22 -31.70 -21.60
N TYR A 262 10.07 -32.90 -22.15
CA TYR A 262 10.21 -33.18 -23.58
C TYR A 262 8.92 -33.80 -24.10
N ASP A 263 8.57 -33.50 -25.34
CA ASP A 263 7.48 -34.16 -26.05
C ASP A 263 7.84 -35.65 -26.19
N ALA A 264 7.32 -36.49 -25.31
CA ALA A 264 7.48 -37.93 -25.35
C ALA A 264 6.17 -38.55 -25.82
N GLU A 265 6.20 -39.24 -26.95
CA GLU A 265 5.09 -40.06 -27.43
C GLU A 265 5.27 -41.46 -26.90
N ILE A 266 4.25 -41.93 -26.18
CA ILE A 266 4.21 -43.33 -25.71
C ILE A 266 3.22 -44.05 -26.60
N GLU A 267 3.71 -44.99 -27.42
CA GLU A 267 2.88 -45.87 -28.25
C GLU A 267 2.37 -47.05 -27.42
N ILE A 268 1.06 -47.03 -27.12
CA ILE A 268 0.40 -48.14 -26.37
C ILE A 268 -0.34 -49.00 -27.36
N SER A 269 0.14 -50.25 -27.52
CA SER A 269 -0.36 -51.21 -28.53
C SER A 269 -1.31 -52.24 -27.94
N THR A 270 -1.33 -52.43 -26.62
CA THR A 270 -2.15 -53.47 -25.96
C THR A 270 -2.95 -52.92 -24.79
N THR A 271 -4.09 -53.58 -24.50
CA THR A 271 -4.96 -53.23 -23.35
C THR A 271 -4.23 -53.42 -22.01
N GLU A 272 -3.31 -54.36 -21.93
CA GLU A 272 -2.52 -54.62 -20.72
C GLU A 272 -1.53 -53.51 -20.46
N GLN A 273 -0.87 -52.98 -21.52
CA GLN A 273 0.02 -51.79 -21.38
C GLN A 273 -0.77 -50.56 -20.94
N TRP A 274 -1.99 -50.34 -21.50
CA TRP A 274 -2.86 -49.26 -21.09
C TRP A 274 -3.24 -49.36 -19.61
N SER A 275 -3.66 -50.55 -19.16
CA SER A 275 -4.03 -50.73 -17.74
C SER A 275 -2.85 -50.57 -16.80
N SER A 276 -1.65 -51.03 -17.21
CA SER A 276 -0.43 -50.80 -16.41
C SER A 276 -0.02 -49.36 -16.31
N PHE A 277 -0.17 -48.59 -17.39
CA PHE A 277 0.09 -47.15 -17.39
C PHE A 277 -0.87 -46.41 -16.45
N MET A 278 -2.17 -46.70 -16.56
CA MET A 278 -3.17 -46.11 -15.68
C MET A 278 -2.96 -46.48 -14.21
N ALA A 279 -2.54 -47.73 -13.93
CA ALA A 279 -2.22 -48.14 -12.57
C ALA A 279 -0.98 -47.40 -12.00
N ALA A 280 0.04 -47.17 -12.82
CA ALA A 280 1.22 -46.40 -12.41
C ALA A 280 0.89 -44.93 -12.11
N GLU A 281 0.05 -44.30 -12.95
CA GLU A 281 -0.43 -42.96 -12.66
C GLU A 281 -1.21 -42.88 -11.34
N GLU A 282 -2.09 -43.85 -11.10
CA GLU A 282 -2.88 -43.91 -9.88
C GLU A 282 -2.01 -44.13 -8.64
N GLU A 283 -0.93 -44.90 -8.77
CA GLU A 283 0.03 -45.16 -7.69
C GLU A 283 0.80 -43.86 -7.33
N ILE A 284 1.24 -43.08 -8.32
CA ILE A 284 1.90 -41.78 -8.10
C ILE A 284 0.97 -40.82 -7.35
N ILE A 285 -0.29 -40.71 -7.78
CA ILE A 285 -1.28 -39.87 -7.15
C ILE A 285 -1.55 -40.27 -5.69
N LYS A 286 -1.73 -41.59 -5.48
CA LYS A 286 -1.91 -42.15 -4.13
C LYS A 286 -0.71 -41.88 -3.24
N HIS A 287 0.49 -42.04 -3.78
CA HIS A 287 1.73 -41.77 -3.04
C HIS A 287 1.82 -40.32 -2.60
N LYS A 288 1.60 -39.36 -3.52
CA LYS A 288 1.58 -37.90 -3.20
C LYS A 288 0.53 -37.60 -2.13
N ALA A 289 -0.68 -38.12 -2.27
CA ALA A 289 -1.74 -37.90 -1.27
C ALA A 289 -1.39 -38.50 0.10
N GLN A 290 -0.82 -39.72 0.10
CA GLN A 290 -0.45 -40.40 1.34
C GLN A 290 0.65 -39.68 2.10
N GLN A 291 1.67 -39.15 1.42
CA GLN A 291 2.72 -38.33 2.06
C GLN A 291 2.15 -37.09 2.77
N ILE A 292 1.17 -36.41 2.14
CA ILE A 292 0.48 -35.27 2.78
C ILE A 292 -0.33 -35.75 4.00
N ILE A 293 -1.03 -36.85 3.91
CA ILE A 293 -1.80 -37.43 5.03
C ILE A 293 -0.85 -37.83 6.18
N ASP A 294 0.25 -38.47 5.87
CA ASP A 294 1.23 -38.97 6.87
C ASP A 294 1.95 -37.79 7.58
N SER A 295 2.06 -36.61 6.94
CA SER A 295 2.59 -35.42 7.58
C SER A 295 1.73 -34.89 8.75
N GLY A 296 0.47 -35.32 8.83
CA GLY A 296 -0.50 -34.86 9.82
C GLY A 296 -1.02 -33.43 9.57
N ALA A 297 -0.78 -32.84 8.39
CA ALA A 297 -1.36 -31.59 7.99
C ALA A 297 -2.89 -31.72 7.88
N LYS A 298 -3.63 -30.73 8.40
CA LYS A 298 -5.09 -30.63 8.27
C LYS A 298 -5.53 -29.66 7.20
N LEU A 299 -4.61 -28.80 6.77
CA LEU A 299 -4.87 -27.76 5.80
C LEU A 299 -3.72 -27.71 4.79
N VAL A 300 -4.07 -27.68 3.51
CA VAL A 300 -3.14 -27.64 2.40
C VAL A 300 -3.44 -26.39 1.56
N PHE A 301 -2.44 -25.57 1.35
CA PHE A 301 -2.49 -24.49 0.38
C PHE A 301 -1.56 -24.80 -0.77
N CYS A 302 -2.03 -24.61 -1.99
CA CYS A 302 -1.26 -24.82 -3.20
C CYS A 302 -1.36 -23.60 -4.11
N ALA A 303 -0.22 -22.99 -4.47
CA ALA A 303 -0.18 -21.85 -5.37
C ALA A 303 -0.65 -22.23 -6.80
N GLU A 304 -0.41 -23.47 -7.16
CA GLU A 304 -0.74 -24.04 -8.47
C GLU A 304 -1.95 -24.99 -8.38
N THR A 305 -2.18 -25.73 -9.44
CA THR A 305 -3.29 -26.67 -9.55
C THR A 305 -3.09 -27.93 -8.70
N VAL A 306 -4.20 -28.53 -8.28
CA VAL A 306 -4.23 -29.83 -7.57
C VAL A 306 -5.11 -30.80 -8.35
N ASP A 307 -4.59 -32.02 -8.62
CA ASP A 307 -5.38 -33.07 -9.26
C ASP A 307 -6.59 -33.42 -8.39
N LYS A 308 -7.77 -33.47 -9.01
CA LYS A 308 -9.03 -33.77 -8.31
C LYS A 308 -9.00 -35.10 -7.55
N ARG A 309 -8.26 -36.08 -8.04
CA ARG A 309 -8.09 -37.38 -7.37
C ARG A 309 -7.34 -37.24 -6.05
N ILE A 310 -6.27 -36.44 -6.03
CA ILE A 310 -5.54 -36.08 -4.78
C ILE A 310 -6.49 -35.33 -3.84
N MET A 311 -7.19 -34.33 -4.34
CA MET A 311 -8.10 -33.52 -3.55
C MET A 311 -9.22 -34.36 -2.92
N HIS A 312 -9.79 -35.32 -3.63
CA HIS A 312 -10.77 -36.27 -3.08
C HIS A 312 -10.20 -37.15 -1.98
N GLN A 313 -8.98 -37.68 -2.13
CA GLN A 313 -8.34 -38.51 -1.11
C GLN A 313 -8.02 -37.70 0.17
N LEU A 314 -7.56 -36.48 0.01
CA LEU A 314 -7.31 -35.56 1.13
C LEU A 314 -8.62 -35.17 1.84
N ALA A 315 -9.69 -34.88 1.08
CA ALA A 315 -11.01 -34.61 1.64
C ALA A 315 -11.58 -35.80 2.43
N ASP A 316 -11.39 -37.02 1.93
CA ASP A 316 -11.80 -38.27 2.62
C ASP A 316 -11.04 -38.48 3.94
N SER A 317 -9.83 -37.96 4.03
CA SER A 317 -9.02 -37.94 5.26
C SER A 317 -9.30 -36.74 6.16
N GLY A 318 -10.27 -35.88 5.81
CA GLY A 318 -10.63 -34.71 6.60
C GLY A 318 -9.68 -33.53 6.47
N ILE A 319 -8.87 -33.51 5.41
CA ILE A 319 -7.93 -32.42 5.10
C ILE A 319 -8.61 -31.43 4.14
N CYS A 320 -8.56 -30.15 4.48
CA CYS A 320 -9.04 -29.09 3.59
C CYS A 320 -7.92 -28.66 2.64
N VAL A 321 -8.26 -28.48 1.36
CA VAL A 321 -7.32 -28.10 0.31
C VAL A 321 -7.81 -26.84 -0.40
N LEU A 322 -6.95 -25.84 -0.50
CA LEU A 322 -7.14 -24.67 -1.35
C LEU A 322 -6.09 -24.69 -2.45
N ALA A 323 -6.54 -24.93 -3.67
CA ALA A 323 -5.69 -24.98 -4.86
C ALA A 323 -5.73 -23.64 -5.61
N SER A 324 -4.76 -23.39 -6.47
CA SER A 324 -4.69 -22.21 -7.36
C SER A 324 -4.89 -20.89 -6.61
N ILE A 325 -4.25 -20.74 -5.46
CA ILE A 325 -4.07 -19.44 -4.84
C ILE A 325 -2.91 -18.74 -5.56
N ASP A 326 -2.94 -17.41 -5.66
CA ASP A 326 -1.80 -16.71 -6.23
C ASP A 326 -0.54 -16.87 -5.35
N LYS A 327 0.63 -16.65 -5.95
CA LYS A 327 1.89 -16.82 -5.23
C LYS A 327 2.00 -15.89 -4.01
N ALA A 328 1.50 -14.67 -4.13
CA ALA A 328 1.47 -13.71 -3.02
C ALA A 328 0.61 -14.22 -1.85
N GLY A 329 -0.56 -14.79 -2.14
CA GLY A 329 -1.41 -15.42 -1.12
C GLY A 329 -0.75 -16.62 -0.46
N ALA A 330 0.03 -17.41 -1.20
CA ALA A 330 0.80 -18.51 -0.61
C ALA A 330 1.92 -18.02 0.31
N GLU A 331 2.62 -16.93 -0.08
CA GLU A 331 3.63 -16.26 0.75
C GLU A 331 2.99 -15.69 2.02
N ASP A 332 1.80 -15.08 1.91
CA ASP A 332 1.04 -14.57 3.05
C ASP A 332 0.63 -15.70 4.03
N VAL A 333 0.19 -16.85 3.53
CA VAL A 333 -0.11 -18.01 4.38
C VAL A 333 1.14 -18.50 5.09
N ALA A 334 2.26 -18.60 4.37
CA ALA A 334 3.53 -19.01 4.96
C ALA A 334 3.97 -18.05 6.08
N LEU A 335 3.87 -16.74 5.83
CA LEU A 335 4.17 -15.70 6.82
C LEU A 335 3.23 -15.77 8.03
N ALA A 336 1.92 -15.92 7.79
CA ALA A 336 0.92 -15.98 8.86
C ALA A 336 1.10 -17.19 9.77
N THR A 337 1.35 -18.37 9.18
CA THR A 337 1.34 -19.65 9.89
C THR A 337 2.70 -20.12 10.36
N GLY A 338 3.78 -19.44 9.91
CA GLY A 338 5.15 -19.88 10.11
C GLY A 338 5.56 -21.10 9.26
N ALA A 339 4.76 -21.48 8.24
CA ALA A 339 5.11 -22.53 7.30
C ALA A 339 6.22 -22.10 6.34
N LEU A 340 6.96 -23.04 5.80
CA LEU A 340 7.85 -22.81 4.67
C LEU A 340 7.16 -23.26 3.37
N MET A 341 7.26 -22.46 2.32
CA MET A 341 6.80 -22.88 1.00
C MET A 341 7.71 -23.99 0.45
N ILE A 342 7.12 -25.09 0.04
CA ILE A 342 7.83 -26.23 -0.51
C ILE A 342 7.47 -26.45 -1.98
N ASP A 343 8.44 -26.87 -2.76
CA ASP A 343 8.35 -27.10 -4.20
C ASP A 343 8.23 -28.60 -4.57
N HIS A 344 8.28 -29.48 -3.58
CA HIS A 344 8.14 -30.93 -3.78
C HIS A 344 7.48 -31.59 -2.57
N VAL A 345 6.62 -32.61 -2.81
CA VAL A 345 5.90 -33.31 -1.74
C VAL A 345 6.85 -34.07 -0.81
N ASP A 346 7.96 -34.56 -1.34
CA ASP A 346 8.99 -35.28 -0.55
C ASP A 346 9.75 -34.38 0.44
N SER A 347 9.60 -33.04 0.31
CA SER A 347 10.25 -32.05 1.17
C SER A 347 9.43 -31.73 2.43
N ILE A 348 8.34 -32.44 2.68
CA ILE A 348 7.53 -32.22 3.88
C ILE A 348 8.28 -32.75 5.11
N ASP A 349 8.57 -31.88 6.04
CA ASP A 349 9.11 -32.20 7.36
C ASP A 349 8.45 -31.37 8.47
N GLU A 350 8.81 -31.60 9.73
CA GLU A 350 8.24 -30.85 10.85
C GLU A 350 8.58 -29.35 10.83
N GLN A 351 9.67 -28.96 10.18
CA GLN A 351 10.13 -27.57 10.10
C GLN A 351 9.44 -26.79 8.97
N THR A 352 8.95 -27.52 7.95
CA THR A 352 8.22 -26.90 6.83
C THR A 352 6.74 -26.68 7.14
N LEU A 353 6.21 -27.35 8.17
CA LEU A 353 4.81 -27.24 8.57
C LEU A 353 4.58 -26.02 9.47
N GLY A 354 3.59 -25.21 9.10
CA GLY A 354 3.05 -24.17 9.95
C GLY A 354 1.94 -24.66 10.89
N SER A 355 1.39 -23.77 11.67
CA SER A 355 0.29 -24.06 12.60
C SER A 355 -0.82 -23.03 12.51
N PHE A 356 -2.05 -23.46 12.83
CA PHE A 356 -3.22 -22.58 12.94
C PHE A 356 -4.11 -22.99 14.12
N GLU A 357 -4.88 -22.05 14.66
CA GLU A 357 -5.81 -22.27 15.77
C GLU A 357 -7.19 -22.72 15.28
N SER A 358 -7.69 -22.11 14.24
CA SER A 358 -8.97 -22.49 13.63
C SER A 358 -9.07 -22.03 12.18
N MET A 359 -9.85 -22.76 11.40
CA MET A 359 -10.24 -22.38 10.05
C MET A 359 -11.76 -22.51 9.93
N THR A 360 -12.40 -21.48 9.38
CA THR A 360 -13.83 -21.49 9.07
C THR A 360 -14.07 -20.95 7.66
N VAL A 361 -15.00 -21.59 6.96
CA VAL A 361 -15.45 -21.13 5.65
C VAL A 361 -16.91 -20.70 5.76
N GLU A 362 -17.17 -19.45 5.45
CA GLU A 362 -18.48 -18.84 5.44
C GLU A 362 -18.90 -18.51 4.01
N SER A 363 -20.17 -18.76 3.68
CA SER A 363 -20.71 -18.30 2.40
C SER A 363 -21.37 -16.94 2.60
N PHE A 364 -21.12 -16.01 1.70
CA PHE A 364 -21.72 -14.68 1.70
C PHE A 364 -22.26 -14.32 0.31
N ASP A 365 -23.29 -13.50 0.28
CA ASP A 365 -23.85 -12.99 -0.98
C ASP A 365 -22.96 -11.87 -1.52
N SER A 366 -22.39 -12.07 -2.69
CA SER A 366 -21.66 -11.04 -3.44
C SER A 366 -22.51 -10.54 -4.63
N SER A 367 -22.06 -9.48 -5.30
CA SER A 367 -22.68 -8.99 -6.54
C SER A 367 -22.68 -10.02 -7.68
N GLU A 368 -21.82 -11.04 -7.60
CA GLU A 368 -21.67 -12.11 -8.59
C GLU A 368 -22.36 -13.43 -8.17
N GLY A 369 -22.99 -13.46 -7.00
CA GLY A 369 -23.65 -14.63 -6.42
C GLY A 369 -23.07 -15.05 -5.09
N LEU A 370 -23.46 -16.26 -4.64
CA LEU A 370 -22.95 -16.82 -3.39
C LEU A 370 -21.48 -17.19 -3.56
N ARG A 371 -20.64 -16.67 -2.69
CA ARG A 371 -19.19 -16.91 -2.66
C ARG A 371 -18.76 -17.45 -1.30
N ASP A 372 -17.72 -18.24 -1.27
CA ASP A 372 -17.08 -18.70 -0.05
C ASP A 372 -15.94 -17.78 0.38
N ARG A 373 -15.85 -17.55 1.69
CA ARG A 373 -14.77 -16.83 2.33
C ARG A 373 -14.18 -17.69 3.44
N LEU A 374 -12.88 -17.92 3.33
CA LEU A 374 -12.13 -18.69 4.31
C LEU A 374 -11.45 -17.73 5.29
N TYR A 375 -11.68 -17.96 6.58
CA TYR A 375 -11.01 -17.30 7.69
C TYR A 375 -10.02 -18.30 8.32
N LEU A 376 -8.73 -17.98 8.26
CA LEU A 376 -7.67 -18.73 8.91
C LEU A 376 -7.17 -17.95 10.12
N HIS A 377 -7.48 -18.43 11.32
CA HIS A 377 -7.01 -17.86 12.58
C HIS A 377 -5.74 -18.59 13.03
N VAL A 378 -4.69 -17.84 13.22
CA VAL A 378 -3.39 -18.33 13.70
C VAL A 378 -3.12 -17.90 15.15
N GLY A 379 -3.77 -16.81 15.58
CA GLY A 379 -3.62 -16.27 16.92
C GLY A 379 -2.41 -15.34 17.08
N ASP A 380 -1.90 -15.23 18.29
CA ASP A 380 -0.83 -14.27 18.63
C ASP A 380 0.53 -14.60 17.99
N ALA A 381 0.71 -15.84 17.53
CA ALA A 381 1.93 -16.26 16.83
C ALA A 381 1.95 -15.86 15.35
N SER A 382 0.85 -15.33 14.82
CA SER A 382 0.78 -14.93 13.42
C SER A 382 1.76 -13.81 13.10
N GLY A 383 2.50 -13.95 12.01
CA GLY A 383 3.32 -12.87 11.43
C GLY A 383 2.50 -11.85 10.65
N LEU A 384 1.21 -12.12 10.45
CA LEU A 384 0.30 -11.32 9.61
C LEU A 384 -1.06 -11.18 10.31
N THR A 385 -1.71 -10.04 10.10
CA THR A 385 -3.09 -9.81 10.56
C THR A 385 -3.93 -9.24 9.42
N THR A 386 -5.23 -9.51 9.45
CA THR A 386 -6.15 -9.04 8.39
C THR A 386 -7.30 -8.26 9.01
N ILE A 387 -7.59 -7.08 8.49
CA ILE A 387 -8.81 -6.32 8.78
C ILE A 387 -9.85 -6.71 7.73
N ASP A 388 -10.93 -7.37 8.16
CA ASP A 388 -12.09 -7.70 7.32
C ASP A 388 -13.00 -6.49 7.22
N VAL A 389 -12.86 -5.70 6.17
CA VAL A 389 -13.58 -4.44 5.96
C VAL A 389 -14.96 -4.75 5.38
N CYS A 390 -15.99 -4.53 6.19
CA CYS A 390 -17.39 -4.72 5.80
C CYS A 390 -18.02 -3.41 5.32
N GLY A 391 -19.07 -3.53 4.50
CA GLY A 391 -19.87 -2.39 4.05
C GLY A 391 -19.35 -1.72 2.78
N GLY A 392 -20.28 -1.01 2.14
CA GLY A 392 -20.03 -0.38 0.84
C GLY A 392 -19.88 -1.39 -0.29
N GLY A 393 -20.04 -0.94 -1.52
CA GLY A 393 -19.77 -1.71 -2.73
C GLY A 393 -18.98 -0.87 -3.71
N GLY A 394 -18.14 -1.50 -4.54
CA GLY A 394 -17.37 -0.80 -5.57
C GLY A 394 -16.43 0.28 -5.00
N THR A 395 -16.56 1.51 -5.49
CA THR A 395 -15.69 2.64 -5.12
C THR A 395 -15.75 3.04 -3.66
N THR A 396 -16.90 2.83 -2.98
CA THR A 396 -17.06 3.20 -1.57
C THR A 396 -16.20 2.32 -0.66
N SER A 397 -16.14 1.01 -0.92
CA SER A 397 -15.28 0.11 -0.14
C SER A 397 -13.79 0.40 -0.36
N GLU A 398 -13.41 0.92 -1.53
CA GLU A 398 -12.03 1.35 -1.78
C GLU A 398 -11.64 2.57 -0.94
N GLU A 399 -12.54 3.54 -0.81
CA GLU A 399 -12.30 4.69 0.06
C GLU A 399 -12.26 4.31 1.54
N PHE A 400 -13.07 3.32 1.97
CA PHE A 400 -12.99 2.78 3.33
C PHE A 400 -11.63 2.15 3.62
N VAL A 401 -11.14 1.30 2.72
CA VAL A 401 -9.82 0.66 2.84
C VAL A 401 -8.72 1.73 2.87
N ARG A 402 -8.83 2.76 2.04
CA ARG A 402 -7.85 3.84 1.99
C ARG A 402 -7.77 4.59 3.31
N GLY A 403 -8.90 5.05 3.84
CA GLY A 403 -8.93 5.75 5.13
C GLY A 403 -8.37 4.90 6.28
N LEU A 404 -8.54 3.57 6.22
CA LEU A 404 -7.92 2.65 7.17
C LEU A 404 -6.41 2.54 6.95
N TYR A 405 -5.91 2.55 5.70
CA TYR A 405 -4.47 2.57 5.43
C TYR A 405 -3.81 3.86 5.90
N ASP A 406 -4.44 5.02 5.70
CA ASP A 406 -3.94 6.29 6.19
C ASP A 406 -3.82 6.27 7.72
N ALA A 407 -4.84 5.77 8.41
CA ALA A 407 -4.82 5.60 9.85
C ALA A 407 -3.75 4.59 10.32
N LEU A 408 -3.62 3.46 9.62
CA LEU A 408 -2.62 2.43 9.90
C LEU A 408 -1.20 2.99 9.80
N ASN A 409 -0.90 3.67 8.70
CA ASN A 409 0.42 4.27 8.46
C ASN A 409 0.73 5.39 9.48
N SER A 410 -0.25 6.24 9.80
CA SER A 410 -0.10 7.29 10.79
C SER A 410 0.21 6.73 12.19
N VAL A 411 -0.49 5.66 12.61
CA VAL A 411 -0.22 4.98 13.89
C VAL A 411 1.13 4.28 13.88
N ALA A 412 1.47 3.59 12.78
CA ALA A 412 2.77 2.94 12.60
C ALA A 412 3.92 3.95 12.75
N LYS A 413 3.82 5.09 12.05
CA LYS A 413 4.83 6.16 12.14
C LYS A 413 4.92 6.79 13.54
N ALA A 414 3.81 6.94 14.23
CA ALA A 414 3.81 7.41 15.62
C ALA A 414 4.56 6.43 16.55
N VAL A 415 4.36 5.12 16.37
CA VAL A 415 5.05 4.08 17.13
C VAL A 415 6.55 4.03 16.80
N GLU A 416 6.92 4.08 15.52
CA GLU A 416 8.31 4.06 15.04
C GLU A 416 9.10 5.29 15.50
N SER A 417 8.51 6.48 15.38
CA SER A 417 9.17 7.74 15.80
C SER A 417 9.20 7.92 17.31
N GLY A 418 8.26 7.29 18.04
CA GLY A 418 8.10 7.44 19.48
C GLY A 418 7.62 8.83 19.90
N ILE A 419 7.16 9.67 18.98
CA ILE A 419 6.70 11.04 19.24
C ILE A 419 5.42 11.37 18.47
N VAL A 420 4.59 12.20 19.08
CA VAL A 420 3.39 12.77 18.46
C VAL A 420 3.28 14.25 18.80
N SER A 421 2.50 14.99 18.04
CA SER A 421 2.26 16.42 18.28
C SER A 421 0.79 16.76 18.16
N TYR A 422 0.40 17.94 18.67
CA TYR A 422 -0.95 18.42 18.48
C TYR A 422 -1.23 18.78 17.02
N GLY A 423 -2.39 18.35 16.51
CA GLY A 423 -2.89 18.66 15.19
C GLY A 423 -3.52 20.06 15.06
N GLY A 424 -4.42 20.21 14.06
CA GLY A 424 -5.17 21.45 13.86
C GLY A 424 -4.31 22.66 13.48
N GLY A 425 -3.15 22.44 12.86
CA GLY A 425 -2.23 23.51 12.45
C GLY A 425 -1.33 24.06 13.57
N ASN A 426 -1.38 23.48 14.78
CA ASN A 426 -0.59 23.92 15.92
C ASN A 426 0.91 23.96 15.60
N GLN A 427 1.44 22.90 14.96
CA GLN A 427 2.86 22.85 14.59
C GLN A 427 3.26 23.93 13.59
N HIS A 428 2.39 24.23 12.61
CA HIS A 428 2.65 25.29 11.63
C HIS A 428 2.69 26.68 12.28
N ILE A 429 1.78 26.95 13.22
CA ILE A 429 1.73 28.24 13.92
C ILE A 429 2.94 28.40 14.85
N THR A 430 3.28 27.37 15.62
CA THR A 430 4.42 27.41 16.53
C THR A 430 5.75 27.54 15.79
N ALA A 431 5.90 26.85 14.65
CA ALA A 431 7.06 27.00 13.77
C ALA A 431 7.13 28.43 13.17
N ALA A 432 6.01 28.97 12.68
CA ALA A 432 5.96 30.32 12.12
C ALA A 432 6.38 31.39 13.14
N LEU A 433 5.98 31.24 14.41
CA LEU A 433 6.40 32.13 15.47
C LEU A 433 7.90 32.04 15.76
N ALA A 434 8.43 30.82 15.86
CA ALA A 434 9.86 30.57 16.10
C ALA A 434 10.74 31.05 14.93
N VAL A 435 10.32 30.82 13.70
CA VAL A 435 11.03 31.29 12.50
C VAL A 435 11.00 32.81 12.41
N ARG A 436 9.88 33.45 12.76
CA ARG A 436 9.80 34.92 12.82
C ARG A 436 10.78 35.50 13.85
N GLU A 437 10.80 34.95 15.06
CA GLU A 437 11.72 35.38 16.11
C GLU A 437 13.19 35.19 15.68
N TYR A 438 13.50 34.06 15.08
CA TYR A 438 14.82 33.79 14.52
C TYR A 438 15.20 34.80 13.42
N ALA A 439 14.27 35.10 12.50
CA ALA A 439 14.49 36.06 11.43
C ALA A 439 14.83 37.47 11.97
N GLU A 440 14.26 37.89 13.12
CA GLU A 440 14.58 39.16 13.76
C GLU A 440 16.02 39.22 14.26
N SER A 441 16.63 38.09 14.59
CA SER A 441 18.04 38.00 15.01
C SER A 441 19.04 38.05 13.86
N ILE A 442 18.59 37.82 12.62
CA ILE A 442 19.46 37.76 11.43
C ILE A 442 19.59 39.13 10.77
N ALA A 443 20.82 39.51 10.45
CA ALA A 443 21.10 40.73 9.69
C ALA A 443 21.18 40.44 8.19
N GLY A 444 20.78 41.40 7.36
CA GLY A 444 20.95 41.34 5.91
C GLY A 444 19.72 40.84 5.15
N ARG A 445 19.92 40.44 3.87
CA ARG A 445 18.84 40.09 2.98
C ARG A 445 18.27 38.65 3.26
N GLU A 446 19.01 37.84 3.94
CA GLU A 446 18.58 36.47 4.32
C GLU A 446 17.37 36.52 5.24
N ARG A 447 17.27 37.54 6.09
CA ARG A 447 16.08 37.79 6.95
C ARG A 447 14.76 37.84 6.18
N LEU A 448 14.79 38.30 4.93
CA LEU A 448 13.57 38.41 4.10
C LEU A 448 13.15 37.05 3.53
N ALA A 449 14.05 36.09 3.50
CA ALA A 449 13.82 34.77 2.97
C ALA A 449 13.43 33.76 4.08
N ILE A 450 13.83 34.04 5.33
CA ILE A 450 13.43 33.30 6.53
C ILE A 450 11.99 33.70 6.92
#